data_52c3e6ece6598c548b8e749c27037ca4
#
_entry.id   52c3e6ece6598c548b8e749c27037ca4
#
_cell.length_a   1.000
_cell.length_b   1.000
_cell.length_c   1.000
_cell.angle_alpha   90.00
_cell.angle_beta   90.00
_cell.angle_gamma   90.00
#
_symmetry.space_group_name_H-M   'P 1'
#
loop_
_entity.id
_entity.type
_entity.pdbx_description
1 polymer ?
#
loop_
_entity_poly.entity_id
_entity_poly.type
_entity_poly.pdbx_seq_one_letter_code
_entity_poly.pdbx_strand_id
1 'polypeptide(L)'
;IDLDRFDIRTKISEDIYYFANDMENVSSIFSYFFLKKYYITDYKIQKNHGFKLHSKIRTFDEIKSPPFENEWGWYSTDIPPYYWLKDCKKEEFLCIVRDIYNNKFIFSSDYQQIFDNVNVINEKINNFIALHIRGGDIVYSSLRKHAGRKVLEERFFPYEIALEIIKRHTNANVKIIIFGQDVKSNMKLLNYIIENKILPKNKIFTVDEFINQTFNIFERTFFEMNLMSHALKIYTPGIQAQKSAFSQCAMMIAGRKNIISYHEIFSLKQQYQIIKSNLGLLGLDSLYDSMAYFQLYKLSRILNLTLDLSLNYIKKAMELDQDNDAWGIHYIYCCFLLGDLEAIETFLKVLLDSNKLNNLLQTFIISKSMRIYKEQEDCFISFRSTKIYPMINYVGIWLNYHYGEFVRMYKMYKNYQKYFNDLEVDTQCFFSCYQKKDLISNSAVLIVKNHLSYKLGKILLECKNLKDFVEIPIIIKYFLWESKNEKAYFKSFLFEIEKLDDYNQSCSIRNYLSYQLGKLIIESFKGWYKGYLLLLPYRAFILYRKIKKDKR
;
A
#
# COMPACT_ATOMS: atom_id res chain seq x y z
N ILE A 1 7.05 -13.31 18.70
CA ILE A 1 7.15 -12.98 17.27
C ILE A 1 7.45 -14.29 16.57
N ASP A 2 6.54 -14.73 15.71
CA ASP A 2 6.70 -15.92 14.88
C ASP A 2 7.63 -15.54 13.73
N LEU A 3 8.89 -15.88 13.87
CA LEU A 3 9.96 -15.49 12.95
C LEU A 3 10.07 -16.40 11.72
N ASP A 4 9.36 -17.55 11.73
CA ASP A 4 9.45 -18.56 10.67
C ASP A 4 8.60 -18.24 9.43
N ARG A 5 7.84 -17.14 9.43
CA ARG A 5 6.89 -16.81 8.35
C ARG A 5 7.36 -15.80 7.31
N PHE A 6 8.59 -15.29 7.39
CA PHE A 6 9.05 -14.22 6.48
C PHE A 6 10.25 -14.65 5.63
N ASP A 7 9.99 -15.52 4.67
CA ASP A 7 10.99 -15.85 3.64
C ASP A 7 10.64 -15.14 2.32
N ILE A 8 11.07 -13.89 2.15
CA ILE A 8 11.05 -13.22 0.85
C ILE A 8 12.39 -12.51 0.64
N ARG A 9 13.35 -13.25 0.11
CA ARG A 9 14.60 -12.68 -0.41
C ARG A 9 14.40 -12.25 -1.85
N THR A 10 14.23 -10.96 -2.11
CA THR A 10 14.32 -10.44 -3.47
C THR A 10 15.54 -9.54 -3.59
N LYS A 11 16.62 -10.09 -4.14
CA LYS A 11 17.75 -9.32 -4.63
C LYS A 11 17.29 -8.61 -5.90
N ILE A 12 17.22 -7.29 -5.91
CA ILE A 12 16.75 -6.52 -7.09
C ILE A 12 17.92 -6.22 -8.03
N SER A 13 19.08 -5.89 -7.48
CA SER A 13 20.34 -5.78 -8.23
C SER A 13 21.51 -5.93 -7.26
N GLU A 14 22.72 -6.08 -7.79
CA GLU A 14 23.95 -6.18 -6.97
C GLU A 14 24.22 -4.90 -6.18
N ASP A 15 23.73 -3.75 -6.66
CA ASP A 15 23.96 -2.43 -6.09
C ASP A 15 22.83 -1.96 -5.15
N ILE A 16 21.76 -2.75 -4.98
CA ILE A 16 20.58 -2.38 -4.18
C ILE A 16 20.30 -3.48 -3.18
N TYR A 17 20.57 -3.18 -1.93
CA TYR A 17 20.27 -4.09 -0.82
C TYR A 17 18.81 -3.92 -0.39
N TYR A 18 18.05 -5.00 -0.50
CA TYR A 18 16.76 -5.09 0.14
C TYR A 18 16.97 -5.36 1.62
N PHE A 19 16.24 -4.62 2.46
CA PHE A 19 15.95 -5.14 3.78
C PHE A 19 14.98 -6.31 3.57
N ALA A 20 15.51 -7.51 3.55
CA ALA A 20 14.69 -8.69 3.67
C ALA A 20 13.87 -8.56 4.95
N ASN A 21 12.60 -8.95 4.90
CA ASN A 21 11.83 -9.12 6.13
C ASN A 21 12.29 -10.36 6.92
N ASP A 22 13.32 -11.05 6.45
CA ASP A 22 13.99 -12.12 7.16
C ASP A 22 14.71 -11.56 8.37
N MET A 23 14.43 -12.09 9.52
CA MET A 23 15.26 -11.85 10.70
C MET A 23 16.35 -12.91 10.76
N GLU A 24 17.58 -12.45 10.97
CA GLU A 24 18.67 -13.33 11.32
C GLU A 24 18.31 -14.13 12.57
N ASN A 25 18.88 -15.32 12.72
CA ASN A 25 18.63 -16.14 13.89
C ASN A 25 18.86 -15.29 15.15
N VAL A 26 17.89 -15.24 16.04
CA VAL A 26 17.93 -14.42 17.27
C VAL A 26 19.20 -14.71 18.09
N SER A 27 19.73 -15.94 18.03
CA SER A 27 20.96 -16.35 18.69
C SER A 27 22.23 -15.74 18.08
N SER A 28 22.19 -15.27 16.83
CA SER A 28 23.33 -14.53 16.24
C SER A 28 23.37 -13.08 16.73
N ILE A 29 22.22 -12.50 17.02
CA ILE A 29 22.09 -11.09 17.43
C ILE A 29 22.30 -10.91 18.94
N PHE A 30 21.70 -11.77 19.74
CA PHE A 30 21.69 -11.63 21.20
C PHE A 30 22.51 -12.71 21.91
N SER A 31 23.10 -12.34 23.04
CA SER A 31 23.85 -13.29 23.87
C SER A 31 22.95 -14.40 24.42
N TYR A 32 23.55 -15.56 24.69
CA TYR A 32 22.85 -16.69 25.33
C TYR A 32 22.15 -16.30 26.64
N PHE A 33 22.79 -15.46 27.47
CA PHE A 33 22.22 -15.03 28.75
C PHE A 33 20.97 -14.18 28.58
N PHE A 34 20.97 -13.30 27.56
CA PHE A 34 19.79 -12.50 27.21
C PHE A 34 18.64 -13.40 26.75
N LEU A 35 18.93 -14.32 25.84
CA LEU A 35 17.93 -15.23 25.29
C LEU A 35 17.35 -16.13 26.38
N LYS A 36 18.18 -16.72 27.24
CA LYS A 36 17.72 -17.55 28.36
C LYS A 36 16.76 -16.80 29.28
N LYS A 37 16.92 -15.50 29.44
CA LYS A 37 16.11 -14.66 30.33
C LYS A 37 14.83 -14.15 29.69
N TYR A 38 14.87 -13.79 28.40
CA TYR A 38 13.81 -13.01 27.76
C TYR A 38 13.18 -13.70 26.54
N TYR A 39 13.79 -14.74 25.98
CA TYR A 39 13.27 -15.46 24.83
C TYR A 39 12.40 -16.62 25.27
N ILE A 40 11.14 -16.59 24.85
CA ILE A 40 10.15 -17.63 25.18
C ILE A 40 9.91 -18.46 23.94
N THR A 41 10.33 -19.74 23.95
CA THR A 41 10.17 -20.69 22.85
C THR A 41 8.84 -21.43 22.87
N ASP A 42 8.30 -21.68 24.06
CA ASP A 42 7.09 -22.48 24.27
C ASP A 42 5.96 -21.63 24.85
N TYR A 43 5.35 -20.82 24.03
CA TYR A 43 4.13 -20.16 24.48
C TYR A 43 2.92 -20.61 23.66
N LYS A 44 1.83 -20.89 24.36
CA LYS A 44 0.53 -21.14 23.72
C LYS A 44 -0.12 -19.79 23.43
N ILE A 45 -0.44 -19.54 22.17
CA ILE A 45 -1.25 -18.39 21.79
C ILE A 45 -2.57 -18.44 22.56
N GLN A 46 -2.77 -17.52 23.49
CA GLN A 46 -4.03 -17.39 24.19
C GLN A 46 -4.97 -16.53 23.37
N LYS A 47 -6.12 -17.11 22.99
CA LYS A 47 -7.17 -16.36 22.29
C LYS A 47 -7.65 -15.21 23.17
N ASN A 48 -7.89 -14.05 22.55
CA ASN A 48 -8.40 -12.84 23.19
C ASN A 48 -7.43 -12.07 24.10
N HIS A 49 -6.14 -12.13 23.86
CA HIS A 49 -5.18 -11.25 24.53
C HIS A 49 -4.57 -10.24 23.53
N GLY A 50 -4.95 -8.99 23.66
CA GLY A 50 -4.28 -7.87 22.97
C GLY A 50 -5.22 -6.87 22.33
N PHE A 51 -4.67 -5.69 22.07
CA PHE A 51 -5.36 -4.58 21.43
C PHE A 51 -4.71 -4.24 20.11
N LYS A 52 -5.52 -3.83 19.15
CA LYS A 52 -5.05 -3.14 17.95
C LYS A 52 -4.74 -1.70 18.37
N LEU A 53 -3.49 -1.45 18.75
CA LEU A 53 -3.06 -0.27 19.47
C LEU A 53 -3.31 1.05 18.74
N HIS A 54 -3.25 1.04 17.40
CA HIS A 54 -3.43 2.25 16.57
C HIS A 54 -4.91 2.57 16.24
N SER A 55 -5.88 1.80 16.74
CA SER A 55 -7.30 2.03 16.41
C SER A 55 -8.00 3.02 17.33
N LYS A 56 -7.49 3.23 18.55
CA LYS A 56 -8.06 4.15 19.55
C LYS A 56 -6.95 4.71 20.45
N ILE A 57 -7.10 5.96 20.87
CA ILE A 57 -6.23 6.55 21.91
C ILE A 57 -6.64 5.96 23.26
N ARG A 58 -5.69 5.37 24.00
CA ARG A 58 -5.91 4.64 25.27
C ARG A 58 -4.92 5.06 26.35
N THR A 59 -5.16 4.62 27.58
CA THR A 59 -4.18 4.66 28.68
C THR A 59 -3.44 3.34 28.78
N PHE A 60 -2.34 3.33 29.51
CA PHE A 60 -1.56 2.11 29.76
C PHE A 60 -2.36 1.04 30.51
N ASP A 61 -3.20 1.47 31.46
CA ASP A 61 -4.05 0.57 32.22
C ASP A 61 -5.16 -0.05 31.37
N GLU A 62 -5.75 0.72 30.44
CA GLU A 62 -6.71 0.18 29.47
C GLU A 62 -6.11 -0.91 28.57
N ILE A 63 -4.79 -0.88 28.31
CA ILE A 63 -4.11 -1.93 27.53
C ILE A 63 -3.89 -3.20 28.34
N LYS A 64 -3.63 -3.08 29.61
CA LYS A 64 -3.38 -4.22 30.50
C LYS A 64 -4.66 -4.94 30.93
N SER A 65 -5.81 -4.30 30.79
CA SER A 65 -7.08 -4.78 31.33
C SER A 65 -8.01 -5.33 30.24
N PRO A 66 -8.73 -6.46 30.50
CA PRO A 66 -9.76 -6.94 29.59
C PRO A 66 -10.94 -5.94 29.51
N PRO A 67 -11.77 -6.00 28.46
CA PRO A 67 -11.75 -7.00 27.39
C PRO A 67 -10.69 -6.73 26.31
N PHE A 68 -9.98 -7.78 25.90
CA PHE A 68 -9.00 -7.70 24.83
C PHE A 68 -9.67 -7.91 23.47
N GLU A 69 -9.34 -7.05 22.47
CA GLU A 69 -10.03 -7.04 21.17
C GLU A 69 -9.46 -8.05 20.18
N ASN A 70 -8.24 -8.50 20.33
CA ASN A 70 -7.54 -9.41 19.41
C ASN A 70 -6.77 -10.50 20.15
N GLU A 71 -6.64 -11.65 19.48
CA GLU A 71 -5.67 -12.66 19.86
C GLU A 71 -4.28 -12.04 19.71
N TRP A 72 -3.52 -12.01 20.77
CA TRP A 72 -2.18 -11.40 20.79
C TRP A 72 -2.16 -9.90 20.57
N GLY A 73 -1.43 -9.21 21.39
CA GLY A 73 -1.14 -7.80 21.22
C GLY A 73 -0.49 -7.53 19.87
N TRP A 74 -1.31 -7.31 18.86
CA TRP A 74 -0.87 -6.71 17.61
C TRP A 74 -0.49 -5.27 17.93
N TYR A 75 0.72 -5.13 18.38
CA TYR A 75 1.33 -3.84 18.61
C TYR A 75 1.91 -3.41 17.28
N SER A 76 1.26 -2.48 16.58
CA SER A 76 1.89 -1.86 15.43
C SER A 76 3.15 -1.15 15.91
N THR A 77 4.31 -1.68 15.56
CA THR A 77 5.61 -1.12 15.89
C THR A 77 5.92 0.15 15.08
N ASP A 78 5.13 0.45 14.04
CA ASP A 78 5.36 1.56 13.14
C ASP A 78 5.11 2.93 13.77
N ILE A 79 4.33 2.98 14.85
CA ILE A 79 3.92 4.22 15.51
C ILE A 79 4.33 4.16 16.99
N PRO A 80 5.26 5.01 17.44
CA PRO A 80 5.65 5.04 18.84
C PRO A 80 4.48 5.24 19.80
N PRO A 81 4.50 4.60 20.99
CA PRO A 81 3.41 4.61 21.97
C PRO A 81 2.86 6.00 22.34
N TYR A 82 3.70 7.01 22.41
CA TYR A 82 3.29 8.37 22.78
C TYR A 82 2.36 9.05 21.76
N TYR A 83 2.11 8.46 20.60
CA TYR A 83 1.11 8.95 19.66
C TYR A 83 -0.30 8.41 19.92
N TRP A 84 -0.43 7.32 20.66
CA TRP A 84 -1.70 6.63 20.89
C TRP A 84 -1.95 6.26 22.36
N LEU A 85 -0.97 6.47 23.27
CA LEU A 85 -1.14 6.38 24.71
C LEU A 85 -1.24 7.79 25.31
N LYS A 86 -2.34 8.07 26.00
CA LYS A 86 -2.60 9.37 26.63
C LYS A 86 -1.64 9.71 27.77
N ASP A 87 -1.21 8.67 28.48
CA ASP A 87 -0.36 8.72 29.66
C ASP A 87 1.12 8.44 29.35
N CYS A 88 1.50 8.33 28.07
CA CYS A 88 2.87 8.14 27.65
C CYS A 88 3.49 9.47 27.21
N LYS A 89 4.34 10.06 28.04
CA LYS A 89 5.11 11.24 27.68
C LYS A 89 6.29 10.87 26.78
N LYS A 90 6.43 11.60 25.70
CA LYS A 90 7.44 11.30 24.65
C LYS A 90 8.88 11.27 25.18
N GLU A 91 9.25 12.28 25.93
CA GLU A 91 10.60 12.43 26.47
C GLU A 91 10.92 11.30 27.47
N GLU A 92 9.98 10.98 28.35
CA GLU A 92 10.11 9.88 29.31
C GLU A 92 10.21 8.54 28.59
N PHE A 93 9.37 8.30 27.59
CA PHE A 93 9.44 7.09 26.75
C PHE A 93 10.79 6.93 26.07
N LEU A 94 11.32 8.00 25.47
CA LEU A 94 12.62 7.96 24.79
C LEU A 94 13.78 7.66 25.76
N CYS A 95 13.75 8.23 26.97
CA CYS A 95 14.74 7.93 28.00
C CYS A 95 14.67 6.46 28.44
N ILE A 96 13.47 5.92 28.66
CA ILE A 96 13.25 4.51 29.05
C ILE A 96 13.74 3.57 27.94
N VAL A 97 13.38 3.81 26.69
CA VAL A 97 13.80 2.95 25.56
C VAL A 97 15.31 2.96 25.38
N ARG A 98 15.94 4.12 25.51
CA ARG A 98 17.41 4.24 25.47
C ARG A 98 18.05 3.44 26.61
N ASP A 99 17.54 3.55 27.84
CA ASP A 99 18.04 2.79 28.98
C ASP A 99 17.91 1.28 28.74
N ILE A 100 16.76 0.82 28.24
CA ILE A 100 16.54 -0.58 27.89
C ILE A 100 17.53 -1.03 26.82
N TYR A 101 17.72 -0.25 25.76
CA TYR A 101 18.63 -0.59 24.67
C TYR A 101 20.09 -0.71 25.16
N ASN A 102 20.56 0.24 25.96
CA ASN A 102 21.94 0.28 26.41
C ASN A 102 22.25 -0.67 27.58
N ASN A 103 21.28 -0.90 28.48
CA ASN A 103 21.55 -1.56 29.75
C ASN A 103 20.83 -2.90 29.94
N LYS A 104 19.81 -3.21 29.11
CA LYS A 104 19.07 -4.47 29.21
C LYS A 104 19.32 -5.41 28.05
N PHE A 105 19.51 -4.89 26.82
CA PHE A 105 19.88 -5.73 25.69
C PHE A 105 21.34 -6.13 25.83
N ILE A 106 21.58 -7.44 25.74
CA ILE A 106 22.92 -8.01 25.75
C ILE A 106 23.11 -8.67 24.39
N PHE A 107 23.80 -7.96 23.53
CA PHE A 107 24.09 -8.42 22.18
C PHE A 107 25.20 -9.49 22.17
N SER A 108 25.31 -10.25 21.10
CA SER A 108 26.43 -11.16 20.85
C SER A 108 27.75 -10.39 20.69
N SER A 109 28.87 -11.10 20.79
CA SER A 109 30.20 -10.51 20.60
C SER A 109 30.34 -9.80 19.26
N ASP A 110 29.80 -10.38 18.21
CA ASP A 110 29.91 -9.88 16.83
C ASP A 110 29.16 -8.54 16.69
N TYR A 111 27.94 -8.47 17.21
CA TYR A 111 27.18 -7.22 17.22
C TYR A 111 27.79 -6.17 18.15
N GLN A 112 28.40 -6.58 19.27
CA GLN A 112 29.10 -5.65 20.13
C GLN A 112 30.30 -5.01 19.41
N GLN A 113 31.07 -5.77 18.63
CA GLN A 113 32.15 -5.22 17.79
C GLN A 113 31.64 -4.21 16.76
N ILE A 114 30.46 -4.43 16.20
CA ILE A 114 29.84 -3.45 15.28
C ILE A 114 29.60 -2.13 16.01
N PHE A 115 29.07 -2.18 17.24
CA PHE A 115 28.78 -0.97 18.03
C PHE A 115 30.08 -0.27 18.46
N ASP A 116 31.12 -1.01 18.81
CA ASP A 116 32.43 -0.46 19.13
C ASP A 116 33.03 0.26 17.92
N ASN A 117 32.91 -0.31 16.71
CA ASN A 117 33.31 0.35 15.47
C ASN A 117 32.51 1.64 15.22
N VAL A 118 31.21 1.63 15.48
CA VAL A 118 30.35 2.84 15.37
C VAL A 118 30.85 3.94 16.30
N ASN A 119 31.25 3.61 17.54
CA ASN A 119 31.78 4.58 18.50
C ASN A 119 33.06 5.21 18.00
N VAL A 120 34.00 4.41 17.49
CA VAL A 120 35.27 4.90 16.89
C VAL A 120 35.00 5.83 15.72
N ILE A 121 34.04 5.49 14.84
CA ILE A 121 33.69 6.33 13.71
C ILE A 121 33.02 7.63 14.18
N ASN A 122 32.12 7.56 15.15
CA ASN A 122 31.46 8.73 15.71
C ASN A 122 32.46 9.71 16.35
N GLU A 123 33.49 9.22 17.06
CA GLU A 123 34.54 10.05 17.61
C GLU A 123 35.36 10.78 16.53
N LYS A 124 35.67 10.09 15.42
CA LYS A 124 36.42 10.67 14.28
C LYS A 124 35.58 11.69 13.51
N ILE A 125 34.30 11.41 13.30
CA ILE A 125 33.43 12.28 12.51
C ILE A 125 32.97 13.46 13.34
N ASN A 126 32.52 13.24 14.53
CA ASN A 126 31.98 14.20 15.48
C ASN A 126 31.02 15.25 14.84
N ASN A 127 29.94 15.59 15.45
CA ASN A 127 28.99 16.62 15.01
C ASN A 127 28.52 16.47 13.56
N PHE A 128 27.77 15.45 13.29
CA PHE A 128 27.18 15.24 11.96
C PHE A 128 25.62 15.24 11.98
N ILE A 129 25.05 15.47 10.81
CA ILE A 129 23.65 15.25 10.51
C ILE A 129 23.51 14.03 9.60
N ALA A 130 22.46 13.24 9.83
CA ALA A 130 22.09 12.11 9.00
C ALA A 130 21.03 12.52 7.99
N LEU A 131 21.25 12.17 6.73
CA LEU A 131 20.27 12.32 5.67
C LEU A 131 19.82 10.94 5.23
N HIS A 132 18.66 10.48 5.73
CA HIS A 132 18.15 9.15 5.44
C HIS A 132 17.25 9.17 4.20
N ILE A 133 17.83 8.86 3.05
CA ILE A 133 17.15 8.83 1.75
C ILE A 133 16.56 7.44 1.55
N ARG A 134 15.24 7.36 1.64
CA ARG A 134 14.51 6.15 1.33
C ARG A 134 13.98 6.19 -0.10
N GLY A 135 14.45 5.29 -0.93
CA GLY A 135 14.10 5.28 -2.34
C GLY A 135 14.23 3.90 -2.97
N GLY A 136 15.30 3.15 -2.71
CA GLY A 136 15.62 1.89 -3.39
C GLY A 136 14.49 0.86 -3.35
N ASP A 137 13.98 0.53 -2.18
CA ASP A 137 12.86 -0.40 -1.97
C ASP A 137 11.53 0.11 -2.59
N ILE A 138 11.37 1.40 -2.75
CA ILE A 138 10.18 2.01 -3.33
C ILE A 138 10.28 2.05 -4.86
N VAL A 139 11.44 2.50 -5.38
CA VAL A 139 11.62 2.79 -6.80
C VAL A 139 11.84 1.53 -7.63
N TYR A 140 12.60 0.56 -7.12
CA TYR A 140 12.96 -0.63 -7.90
C TYR A 140 12.05 -1.84 -7.65
N SER A 141 11.24 -1.83 -6.59
CA SER A 141 10.33 -2.95 -6.33
C SER A 141 9.07 -2.90 -7.20
N SER A 142 8.40 -4.04 -7.28
CA SER A 142 7.04 -4.12 -7.85
C SER A 142 6.03 -3.23 -7.10
N LEU A 143 6.36 -2.83 -5.87
CA LEU A 143 5.54 -1.91 -5.07
C LEU A 143 5.38 -0.53 -5.73
N ARG A 144 6.34 -0.09 -6.57
CA ARG A 144 6.21 1.16 -7.34
C ARG A 144 4.98 1.15 -8.26
N LYS A 145 4.63 -0.02 -8.82
CA LYS A 145 3.45 -0.21 -9.68
C LYS A 145 2.12 -0.04 -8.92
N HIS A 146 2.20 -0.02 -7.60
CA HIS A 146 1.09 0.26 -6.70
C HIS A 146 1.31 1.58 -5.95
N ALA A 147 2.16 2.47 -6.49
CA ALA A 147 2.63 3.70 -5.85
C ALA A 147 1.54 4.74 -5.55
N GLY A 148 0.33 4.54 -6.08
CA GLY A 148 -0.85 5.23 -5.56
C GLY A 148 -1.17 4.91 -4.10
N ARG A 149 -0.42 4.03 -3.44
CA ARG A 149 -0.53 3.86 -2.00
C ARG A 149 0.06 5.08 -1.30
N LYS A 150 -0.81 5.84 -0.65
CA LYS A 150 -0.44 7.00 0.18
C LYS A 150 0.81 6.76 1.03
N VAL A 151 0.97 5.55 1.56
CA VAL A 151 2.11 5.12 2.37
C VAL A 151 3.44 5.14 1.58
N LEU A 152 3.45 4.73 0.30
CA LEU A 152 4.68 4.74 -0.50
C LEU A 152 5.08 6.15 -0.91
N GLU A 153 4.09 6.96 -1.29
CA GLU A 153 4.29 8.36 -1.65
C GLU A 153 4.82 9.19 -0.48
N GLU A 154 4.32 8.95 0.73
CA GLU A 154 4.75 9.64 1.93
C GLU A 154 6.13 9.18 2.41
N ARG A 155 6.55 7.95 2.06
CA ARG A 155 7.83 7.37 2.46
C ARG A 155 8.97 7.60 1.47
N PHE A 156 8.67 8.05 0.27
CA PHE A 156 9.69 8.39 -0.72
C PHE A 156 10.42 9.69 -0.33
N PHE A 157 11.75 9.68 -0.43
CA PHE A 157 12.57 10.87 -0.20
C PHE A 157 13.19 11.31 -1.53
N PRO A 158 12.69 12.39 -2.16
CA PRO A 158 13.27 12.88 -3.41
C PRO A 158 14.71 13.36 -3.22
N TYR A 159 15.61 12.96 -4.11
CA TYR A 159 17.02 13.39 -4.09
C TYR A 159 17.16 14.90 -4.30
N GLU A 160 16.23 15.53 -5.02
CA GLU A 160 16.13 16.97 -5.20
C GLU A 160 15.94 17.70 -3.86
N ILE A 161 15.12 17.13 -2.99
CA ILE A 161 14.93 17.63 -1.62
C ILE A 161 16.21 17.40 -0.77
N ALA A 162 16.86 16.24 -0.95
CA ALA A 162 18.12 15.94 -0.26
C ALA A 162 19.20 16.96 -0.64
N LEU A 163 19.34 17.25 -1.92
CA LEU A 163 20.27 18.27 -2.43
C LEU A 163 20.01 19.66 -1.80
N GLU A 164 18.74 20.06 -1.70
CA GLU A 164 18.39 21.33 -1.08
C GLU A 164 18.70 21.38 0.43
N ILE A 165 18.46 20.28 1.15
CA ILE A 165 18.83 20.17 2.57
C ILE A 165 20.35 20.33 2.72
N ILE A 166 21.15 19.69 1.87
CA ILE A 166 22.61 19.81 1.89
C ILE A 166 23.04 21.27 1.65
N LYS A 167 22.45 21.93 0.64
CA LYS A 167 22.72 23.35 0.33
C LYS A 167 22.47 24.27 1.54
N ARG A 168 21.44 24.00 2.34
CA ARG A 168 21.13 24.78 3.56
C ARG A 168 22.13 24.61 4.68
N HIS A 169 22.97 23.57 4.63
CA HIS A 169 23.99 23.30 5.64
C HIS A 169 25.41 23.71 5.22
N THR A 170 25.60 24.38 4.10
CA THR A 170 26.93 24.79 3.59
C THR A 170 27.71 25.67 4.58
N ASN A 171 27.02 26.56 5.29
CA ASN A 171 27.63 27.48 6.26
C ASN A 171 27.69 26.89 7.68
N ALA A 172 27.17 25.71 7.91
CA ALA A 172 27.18 25.07 9.22
C ALA A 172 28.50 24.32 9.44
N ASN A 173 29.02 24.37 10.68
CA ASN A 173 30.16 23.58 11.05
C ASN A 173 29.76 22.14 11.46
N VAL A 174 29.05 21.47 10.56
CA VAL A 174 28.60 20.07 10.72
C VAL A 174 28.99 19.26 9.50
N LYS A 175 29.21 17.98 9.70
CA LYS A 175 29.39 17.01 8.61
C LYS A 175 28.01 16.43 8.22
N ILE A 176 27.92 15.86 7.03
CA ILE A 176 26.71 15.21 6.53
C ILE A 176 27.04 13.77 6.19
N ILE A 177 26.22 12.83 6.67
CA ILE A 177 26.29 11.43 6.26
C ILE A 177 24.99 11.08 5.55
N ILE A 178 25.10 10.60 4.32
CA ILE A 178 23.98 10.11 3.51
C ILE A 178 23.78 8.63 3.82
N PHE A 179 22.60 8.29 4.29
CA PHE A 179 22.12 6.92 4.53
C PHE A 179 21.06 6.58 3.50
N GLY A 180 21.05 5.36 3.03
CA GLY A 180 20.03 4.87 2.09
C GLY A 180 20.49 3.61 1.37
N GLN A 181 19.52 2.85 0.88
CA GLN A 181 19.77 1.54 0.27
C GLN A 181 20.39 1.61 -1.12
N ASP A 182 20.15 2.70 -1.85
CA ASP A 182 20.68 2.87 -3.21
C ASP A 182 22.04 3.56 -3.19
N VAL A 183 23.07 2.73 -3.07
CA VAL A 183 24.47 3.17 -3.02
C VAL A 183 24.83 3.99 -4.25
N LYS A 184 24.40 3.56 -5.45
CA LYS A 184 24.72 4.23 -6.72
C LYS A 184 24.13 5.64 -6.80
N SER A 185 22.87 5.80 -6.42
CA SER A 185 22.22 7.11 -6.40
C SER A 185 22.77 8.02 -5.29
N ASN A 186 23.11 7.46 -4.12
CA ASN A 186 23.79 8.19 -3.05
C ASN A 186 25.16 8.71 -3.50
N MET A 187 25.93 7.90 -4.23
CA MET A 187 27.22 8.31 -4.80
C MET A 187 27.07 9.41 -5.86
N LYS A 188 26.02 9.34 -6.71
CA LYS A 188 25.75 10.43 -7.68
C LYS A 188 25.46 11.75 -6.98
N LEU A 189 24.65 11.74 -5.90
CA LEU A 189 24.41 12.93 -5.08
C LEU A 189 25.72 13.44 -4.47
N LEU A 190 26.53 12.58 -3.87
CA LEU A 190 27.83 12.93 -3.28
C LEU A 190 28.75 13.56 -4.31
N ASN A 191 28.92 12.93 -5.47
CA ASN A 191 29.81 13.42 -6.53
C ASN A 191 29.33 14.80 -7.05
N TYR A 192 28.04 14.95 -7.31
CA TYR A 192 27.47 16.25 -7.70
C TYR A 192 27.79 17.36 -6.70
N ILE A 193 27.69 17.09 -5.41
CA ILE A 193 27.98 18.05 -4.34
C ILE A 193 29.46 18.49 -4.38
N ILE A 194 30.39 17.53 -4.57
CA ILE A 194 31.83 17.78 -4.57
C ILE A 194 32.23 18.50 -5.87
N GLU A 195 31.79 18.03 -7.03
CA GLU A 195 32.14 18.60 -8.34
C GLU A 195 31.63 20.05 -8.49
N ASN A 196 30.45 20.33 -7.96
CA ASN A 196 29.88 21.69 -7.96
C ASN A 196 30.37 22.55 -6.76
N LYS A 197 31.34 22.06 -5.97
CA LYS A 197 31.92 22.79 -4.83
C LYS A 197 30.87 23.28 -3.81
N ILE A 198 29.77 22.56 -3.66
CA ILE A 198 28.70 22.88 -2.70
C ILE A 198 29.21 22.62 -1.28
N LEU A 199 29.85 21.47 -1.07
CA LEU A 199 30.59 21.14 0.16
C LEU A 199 31.95 20.47 -0.18
N PRO A 200 32.99 20.68 0.65
CA PRO A 200 34.25 19.95 0.49
C PRO A 200 34.07 18.49 0.91
N LYS A 201 34.87 17.58 0.30
CA LYS A 201 34.79 16.12 0.52
C LYS A 201 34.89 15.72 2.01
N ASN A 202 35.66 16.46 2.80
CA ASN A 202 35.82 16.16 4.24
C ASN A 202 34.61 16.54 5.11
N LYS A 203 33.56 17.14 4.51
CA LYS A 203 32.31 17.48 5.21
C LYS A 203 31.11 16.63 4.80
N ILE A 204 31.21 15.79 3.76
CA ILE A 204 30.10 14.97 3.27
C ILE A 204 30.58 13.56 2.93
N PHE A 205 29.80 12.56 3.37
CA PHE A 205 30.12 11.15 3.25
C PHE A 205 28.83 10.37 2.88
N THR A 206 29.00 9.20 2.25
CA THR A 206 27.97 8.16 2.28
C THR A 206 28.28 7.20 3.43
N VAL A 207 27.27 6.56 3.98
CA VAL A 207 27.45 5.56 5.05
C VAL A 207 28.33 4.40 4.57
N ASP A 208 28.29 4.09 3.26
CA ASP A 208 29.07 3.03 2.62
C ASP A 208 30.59 3.22 2.77
N GLU A 209 31.09 4.46 2.97
CA GLU A 209 32.51 4.75 3.22
C GLU A 209 32.98 4.21 4.59
N PHE A 210 32.07 3.85 5.48
CA PHE A 210 32.33 3.37 6.84
C PHE A 210 31.98 1.91 7.06
N ILE A 211 31.21 1.29 6.14
CA ILE A 211 30.75 -0.07 6.27
C ILE A 211 31.84 -1.05 5.89
N ASN A 212 32.06 -2.05 6.74
CA ASN A 212 32.87 -3.18 6.38
C ASN A 212 32.19 -4.01 5.30
N GLN A 213 32.89 -4.28 4.20
CA GLN A 213 32.36 -5.05 3.06
C GLN A 213 31.98 -6.50 3.44
N THR A 214 32.44 -7.00 4.57
CA THR A 214 32.09 -8.33 5.08
C THR A 214 30.75 -8.37 5.81
N PHE A 215 30.14 -7.21 6.12
CA PHE A 215 28.86 -7.17 6.82
C PHE A 215 27.74 -7.79 6.00
N ASN A 216 26.99 -8.67 6.64
CA ASN A 216 25.71 -9.11 6.11
C ASN A 216 24.65 -7.99 6.21
N ILE A 217 23.46 -8.22 5.67
CA ILE A 217 22.38 -7.22 5.63
C ILE A 217 21.95 -6.76 7.04
N PHE A 218 21.95 -7.66 8.02
CA PHE A 218 21.54 -7.34 9.39
C PHE A 218 22.61 -6.59 10.14
N GLU A 219 23.85 -7.01 10.02
CA GLU A 219 25.01 -6.31 10.58
C GLU A 219 25.07 -4.89 10.05
N ARG A 220 24.90 -4.71 8.73
CA ARG A 220 24.79 -3.39 8.10
C ARG A 220 23.62 -2.58 8.68
N THR A 221 22.46 -3.20 8.84
CA THR A 221 21.25 -2.55 9.41
C THR A 221 21.52 -2.02 10.81
N PHE A 222 22.10 -2.84 11.68
CA PHE A 222 22.43 -2.43 13.05
C PHE A 222 23.54 -1.38 13.08
N PHE A 223 24.55 -1.50 12.21
CA PHE A 223 25.59 -0.49 12.06
C PHE A 223 25.00 0.87 11.68
N GLU A 224 24.23 0.93 10.60
CA GLU A 224 23.60 2.16 10.12
C GLU A 224 22.67 2.79 11.15
N MET A 225 21.85 1.98 11.82
CA MET A 225 20.89 2.44 12.83
C MET A 225 21.62 3.02 14.05
N ASN A 226 22.68 2.37 14.53
CA ASN A 226 23.47 2.85 15.65
C ASN A 226 24.29 4.10 15.26
N LEU A 227 24.93 4.13 14.10
CA LEU A 227 25.64 5.33 13.64
C LEU A 227 24.67 6.52 13.51
N MET A 228 23.51 6.30 12.90
CA MET A 228 22.48 7.34 12.75
C MET A 228 21.98 7.86 14.10
N SER A 229 21.97 7.05 15.16
CA SER A 229 21.55 7.47 16.50
C SER A 229 22.43 8.55 17.11
N HIS A 230 23.69 8.63 16.71
CA HIS A 230 24.64 9.66 17.13
C HIS A 230 24.44 11.02 16.42
N ALA A 231 23.70 11.06 15.32
CA ALA A 231 23.47 12.26 14.56
C ALA A 231 22.81 13.38 15.39
N LEU A 232 23.24 14.62 15.19
CA LEU A 232 22.61 15.80 15.79
C LEU A 232 21.16 15.95 15.32
N LYS A 233 20.94 15.69 14.02
CA LYS A 233 19.63 15.69 13.36
C LYS A 233 19.56 14.56 12.35
N ILE A 234 18.40 13.95 12.22
CA ILE A 234 18.10 12.92 11.21
C ILE A 234 17.02 13.47 10.30
N TYR A 235 17.37 13.77 9.06
CA TYR A 235 16.39 14.13 8.03
C TYR A 235 15.81 12.86 7.41
N THR A 236 14.48 12.77 7.33
CA THR A 236 13.77 11.54 6.94
C THR A 236 12.50 11.85 6.15
N PRO A 237 11.97 10.91 5.36
CA PRO A 237 10.64 11.03 4.78
C PRO A 237 9.56 10.73 5.82
N GLY A 238 8.31 10.98 5.41
CA GLY A 238 7.11 10.67 6.19
C GLY A 238 6.61 11.84 7.02
N ILE A 239 5.34 11.78 7.40
CA ILE A 239 4.64 12.87 8.12
C ILE A 239 4.26 12.39 9.51
N GLN A 240 4.47 13.21 10.51
CA GLN A 240 4.10 12.96 11.92
C GLN A 240 4.54 11.57 12.43
N ALA A 241 3.58 10.72 12.80
CA ALA A 241 3.81 9.36 13.30
C ALA A 241 4.30 8.37 12.22
N GLN A 242 4.13 8.71 10.93
CA GLN A 242 4.49 7.86 9.79
C GLN A 242 5.88 8.15 9.23
N LYS A 243 6.75 8.80 9.99
CA LYS A 243 8.17 8.93 9.64
C LYS A 243 8.81 7.55 9.49
N SER A 244 9.89 7.45 8.74
CA SER A 244 10.57 6.16 8.54
C SER A 244 10.80 5.43 9.86
N ALA A 245 10.34 4.18 9.96
CA ALA A 245 10.51 3.35 11.15
C ALA A 245 11.99 3.19 11.51
N PHE A 246 12.86 3.03 10.51
CA PHE A 246 14.30 2.95 10.70
C PHE A 246 14.89 4.19 11.40
N SER A 247 14.55 5.39 10.90
CA SER A 247 14.94 6.64 11.55
C SER A 247 14.33 6.81 12.94
N GLN A 248 13.13 6.31 13.16
CA GLN A 248 12.49 6.31 14.49
C GLN A 248 13.22 5.39 15.47
N CYS A 249 13.66 4.21 15.03
CA CYS A 249 14.50 3.33 15.85
C CYS A 249 15.81 4.02 16.24
N ALA A 250 16.51 4.67 15.28
CA ALA A 250 17.71 5.43 15.59
C ALA A 250 17.45 6.56 16.60
N MET A 251 16.31 7.26 16.49
CA MET A 251 15.89 8.27 17.48
C MET A 251 15.63 7.67 18.86
N MET A 252 15.03 6.49 18.93
CA MET A 252 14.78 5.78 20.19
C MET A 252 16.08 5.36 20.86
N ILE A 253 17.04 4.83 20.09
CA ILE A 253 18.40 4.51 20.58
C ILE A 253 19.10 5.77 21.10
N ALA A 254 18.98 6.89 20.38
CA ALA A 254 19.53 8.18 20.82
C ALA A 254 18.90 8.70 22.13
N GLY A 255 17.70 8.26 22.47
CA GLY A 255 16.95 8.72 23.64
C GLY A 255 16.54 10.19 23.58
N ARG A 256 16.54 10.80 22.40
CA ARG A 256 16.23 12.23 22.18
C ARG A 256 15.52 12.47 20.86
N LYS A 257 14.68 13.52 20.83
CA LYS A 257 14.00 13.94 19.61
C LYS A 257 14.96 14.65 18.67
N ASN A 258 15.56 13.92 17.73
CA ASN A 258 16.45 14.47 16.71
C ASN A 258 16.00 14.20 15.26
N ILE A 259 14.82 13.62 15.06
CA ILE A 259 14.24 13.28 13.75
C ILE A 259 13.38 14.42 13.20
N ILE A 260 13.64 14.83 11.97
CA ILE A 260 12.95 15.93 11.27
C ILE A 260 12.51 15.42 9.89
N SER A 261 11.22 15.52 9.59
CA SER A 261 10.74 15.26 8.24
C SER A 261 11.00 16.45 7.31
N TYR A 262 11.32 16.18 6.04
CA TYR A 262 11.43 17.25 5.06
C TYR A 262 10.08 17.97 4.85
N HIS A 263 8.95 17.31 5.11
CA HIS A 263 7.62 17.92 5.10
C HIS A 263 7.39 18.95 6.23
N GLU A 264 8.21 18.89 7.30
CA GLU A 264 8.15 19.85 8.41
C GLU A 264 8.95 21.11 8.12
N ILE A 265 9.90 21.05 7.19
CA ILE A 265 10.81 22.16 6.86
C ILE A 265 10.51 22.86 5.52
N PHE A 266 9.78 22.16 4.63
CA PHE A 266 9.39 22.71 3.34
C PHE A 266 7.87 22.67 3.19
N SER A 267 7.26 23.82 2.94
CA SER A 267 5.87 23.88 2.50
C SER A 267 5.67 23.15 1.16
N LEU A 268 4.45 22.76 0.83
CA LEU A 268 4.14 22.09 -0.44
C LEU A 268 4.61 22.92 -1.65
N LYS A 269 4.48 24.24 -1.60
CA LYS A 269 4.96 25.15 -2.64
C LYS A 269 6.48 25.12 -2.76
N GLN A 270 7.19 25.12 -1.64
CA GLN A 270 8.65 24.98 -1.64
C GLN A 270 9.09 23.61 -2.16
N GLN A 271 8.45 22.52 -1.74
CA GLN A 271 8.74 21.18 -2.27
C GLN A 271 8.59 21.14 -3.79
N TYR A 272 7.49 21.70 -4.32
CA TYR A 272 7.27 21.80 -5.75
C TYR A 272 8.40 22.56 -6.46
N GLN A 273 8.77 23.73 -5.97
CA GLN A 273 9.85 24.54 -6.57
C GLN A 273 11.20 23.82 -6.51
N ILE A 274 11.54 23.21 -5.37
CA ILE A 274 12.79 22.50 -5.17
C ILE A 274 12.90 21.32 -6.14
N ILE A 275 11.86 20.47 -6.20
CA ILE A 275 11.87 19.32 -7.11
C ILE A 275 11.99 19.82 -8.56
N LYS A 276 11.16 20.79 -8.96
CA LYS A 276 11.17 21.32 -10.31
C LYS A 276 12.52 21.91 -10.72
N SER A 277 13.19 22.64 -9.84
CA SER A 277 14.46 23.31 -10.17
C SER A 277 15.69 22.40 -10.12
N ASN A 278 15.63 21.29 -9.39
CA ASN A 278 16.75 20.35 -9.26
C ASN A 278 16.55 19.06 -10.08
N LEU A 279 15.42 18.90 -10.75
CA LEU A 279 15.10 17.70 -11.55
C LEU A 279 16.15 17.48 -12.63
N GLY A 280 16.64 16.24 -12.75
CA GLY A 280 17.64 15.84 -13.74
C GLY A 280 19.10 16.27 -13.47
N LEU A 281 19.35 17.15 -12.47
CA LEU A 281 20.71 17.62 -12.17
C LEU A 281 21.66 16.50 -11.73
N LEU A 282 21.15 15.48 -11.08
CA LEU A 282 21.95 14.40 -10.50
C LEU A 282 22.19 13.23 -11.47
N GLY A 283 21.57 13.24 -12.64
CA GLY A 283 21.66 12.14 -13.62
C GLY A 283 21.27 10.78 -13.01
N LEU A 284 20.18 10.74 -12.23
CA LEU A 284 19.70 9.52 -11.57
C LEU A 284 19.16 8.51 -12.60
N ASP A 285 18.74 7.36 -12.12
CA ASP A 285 17.99 6.40 -12.92
C ASP A 285 16.63 6.97 -13.35
N SER A 286 16.14 6.61 -14.55
CA SER A 286 14.87 7.09 -15.09
C SER A 286 13.68 6.83 -14.17
N LEU A 287 13.73 5.79 -13.35
CA LEU A 287 12.68 5.48 -12.38
C LEU A 287 12.62 6.52 -11.24
N TYR A 288 13.75 7.08 -10.82
CA TYR A 288 13.76 8.20 -9.87
C TYR A 288 13.18 9.47 -10.48
N ASP A 289 13.56 9.78 -11.71
CA ASP A 289 13.00 10.92 -12.44
C ASP A 289 11.49 10.74 -12.64
N SER A 290 11.03 9.53 -12.95
CA SER A 290 9.60 9.19 -13.00
C SER A 290 8.89 9.49 -11.69
N MET A 291 9.45 9.06 -10.56
CA MET A 291 8.90 9.35 -9.23
C MET A 291 8.91 10.84 -8.91
N ALA A 292 9.94 11.58 -9.31
CA ALA A 292 10.02 13.02 -9.14
C ALA A 292 8.95 13.76 -9.98
N TYR A 293 8.72 13.36 -11.22
CA TYR A 293 7.62 13.85 -12.04
C TYR A 293 6.25 13.54 -11.43
N PHE A 294 6.08 12.34 -10.87
CA PHE A 294 4.84 12.01 -10.16
C PHE A 294 4.63 12.87 -8.91
N GLN A 295 5.68 13.19 -8.17
CA GLN A 295 5.59 14.15 -7.06
C GLN A 295 5.20 15.54 -7.55
N LEU A 296 5.77 16.00 -8.67
CA LEU A 296 5.37 17.28 -9.30
C LEU A 296 3.90 17.26 -9.73
N TYR A 297 3.42 16.14 -10.31
CA TYR A 297 2.01 15.96 -10.64
C TYR A 297 1.13 16.09 -9.38
N LYS A 298 1.44 15.39 -8.30
CA LYS A 298 0.68 15.48 -7.03
C LYS A 298 0.67 16.88 -6.47
N LEU A 299 1.84 17.50 -6.37
CA LEU A 299 1.99 18.85 -5.84
C LEU A 299 1.26 19.87 -6.70
N SER A 300 1.28 19.73 -8.04
CA SER A 300 0.54 20.62 -8.94
C SER A 300 -0.97 20.51 -8.72
N ARG A 301 -1.50 19.30 -8.44
CA ARG A 301 -2.91 19.07 -8.12
C ARG A 301 -3.30 19.70 -6.78
N ILE A 302 -2.49 19.47 -5.73
CA ILE A 302 -2.76 20.03 -4.39
C ILE A 302 -2.66 21.56 -4.37
N LEU A 303 -1.73 22.12 -5.14
CA LEU A 303 -1.54 23.56 -5.27
C LEU A 303 -2.51 24.23 -6.25
N ASN A 304 -3.45 23.47 -6.83
CA ASN A 304 -4.42 23.93 -7.81
C ASN A 304 -3.76 24.66 -9.01
N LEU A 305 -2.63 24.13 -9.48
CA LEU A 305 -2.03 24.60 -10.73
C LEU A 305 -2.85 24.11 -11.93
N THR A 306 -2.49 24.54 -13.15
CA THR A 306 -3.27 24.18 -14.34
C THR A 306 -3.29 22.67 -14.59
N LEU A 307 -4.42 22.18 -15.10
CA LEU A 307 -4.58 20.75 -15.41
C LEU A 307 -3.62 20.29 -16.50
N ASP A 308 -3.36 21.15 -17.51
CA ASP A 308 -2.41 20.85 -18.57
C ASP A 308 -1.00 20.62 -18.03
N LEU A 309 -0.58 21.41 -17.04
CA LEU A 309 0.71 21.22 -16.38
C LEU A 309 0.74 19.88 -15.62
N SER A 310 -0.33 19.56 -14.92
CA SER A 310 -0.46 18.28 -14.21
C SER A 310 -0.44 17.10 -15.20
N LEU A 311 -1.16 17.23 -16.33
CA LEU A 311 -1.15 16.24 -17.41
C LEU A 311 0.24 16.05 -18.00
N ASN A 312 0.99 17.13 -18.20
CA ASN A 312 2.36 17.04 -18.72
C ASN A 312 3.28 16.29 -17.75
N TYR A 313 3.19 16.54 -16.45
CA TYR A 313 4.00 15.82 -15.45
C TYR A 313 3.68 14.33 -15.41
N ILE A 314 2.40 13.94 -15.41
CA ILE A 314 2.06 12.51 -15.39
C ILE A 314 2.45 11.80 -16.69
N LYS A 315 2.35 12.46 -17.85
CA LYS A 315 2.87 11.92 -19.12
C LYS A 315 4.37 11.66 -19.05
N LYS A 316 5.15 12.60 -18.51
CA LYS A 316 6.59 12.41 -18.33
C LYS A 316 6.92 11.26 -17.37
N ALA A 317 6.17 11.11 -16.28
CA ALA A 317 6.32 9.97 -15.38
C ALA A 317 6.08 8.63 -16.11
N MET A 318 5.02 8.56 -16.95
CA MET A 318 4.71 7.37 -17.77
C MET A 318 5.79 7.06 -18.82
N GLU A 319 6.34 8.08 -19.48
CA GLU A 319 7.42 7.89 -20.47
C GLU A 319 8.66 7.25 -19.84
N LEU A 320 8.97 7.60 -18.59
CA LEU A 320 10.16 7.15 -17.87
C LEU A 320 9.99 5.81 -17.13
N ASP A 321 8.75 5.43 -16.79
CA ASP A 321 8.40 4.15 -16.16
C ASP A 321 7.17 3.55 -16.85
N GLN A 322 7.38 2.96 -18.04
CA GLN A 322 6.32 2.44 -18.93
C GLN A 322 5.59 1.20 -18.37
N ASP A 323 6.15 0.58 -17.35
CA ASP A 323 5.55 -0.59 -16.69
C ASP A 323 4.64 -0.23 -15.52
N ASN A 324 4.47 1.06 -15.23
CA ASN A 324 3.74 1.52 -14.05
C ASN A 324 2.29 1.87 -14.39
N ASP A 325 1.40 0.91 -14.24
CA ASP A 325 -0.03 1.10 -14.52
C ASP A 325 -0.69 2.18 -13.63
N ALA A 326 -0.12 2.47 -12.45
CA ALA A 326 -0.61 3.52 -11.57
C ALA A 326 -0.54 4.90 -12.24
N TRP A 327 0.50 5.16 -13.03
CA TRP A 327 0.62 6.42 -13.79
C TRP A 327 -0.47 6.53 -14.86
N GLY A 328 -0.80 5.43 -15.52
CA GLY A 328 -1.91 5.36 -16.48
C GLY A 328 -3.26 5.73 -15.85
N ILE A 329 -3.52 5.27 -14.62
CA ILE A 329 -4.73 5.64 -13.88
C ILE A 329 -4.79 7.15 -13.60
N HIS A 330 -3.69 7.75 -13.18
CA HIS A 330 -3.61 9.19 -12.93
C HIS A 330 -3.68 10.02 -14.22
N TYR A 331 -3.11 9.52 -15.32
CA TYR A 331 -3.25 10.12 -16.65
C TYR A 331 -4.71 10.17 -17.08
N ILE A 332 -5.41 9.04 -17.02
CA ILE A 332 -6.84 8.94 -17.33
C ILE A 332 -7.65 9.93 -16.48
N TYR A 333 -7.33 10.05 -15.20
CA TYR A 333 -8.00 10.99 -14.32
C TYR A 333 -7.82 12.44 -14.76
N CYS A 334 -6.61 12.84 -15.13
CA CYS A 334 -6.38 14.18 -15.70
C CYS A 334 -7.21 14.42 -16.95
N CYS A 335 -7.26 13.44 -17.87
CA CYS A 335 -8.05 13.54 -19.08
C CYS A 335 -9.55 13.67 -18.77
N PHE A 336 -10.09 12.93 -17.79
CA PHE A 336 -11.48 13.12 -17.34
C PHE A 336 -11.75 14.53 -16.83
N LEU A 337 -10.83 15.09 -16.05
CA LEU A 337 -10.97 16.45 -15.51
C LEU A 337 -10.88 17.53 -16.61
N LEU A 338 -10.14 17.29 -17.68
CA LEU A 338 -10.06 18.14 -18.86
C LEU A 338 -11.23 17.95 -19.84
N GLY A 339 -12.02 16.87 -19.66
CA GLY A 339 -13.07 16.49 -20.61
C GLY A 339 -12.53 15.84 -21.88
N ASP A 340 -11.24 15.45 -21.91
CA ASP A 340 -10.59 14.83 -23.07
C ASP A 340 -10.86 13.32 -23.08
N LEU A 341 -12.09 12.96 -23.44
CA LEU A 341 -12.54 11.57 -23.48
C LEU A 341 -11.91 10.79 -24.64
N GLU A 342 -11.52 11.47 -25.72
CA GLU A 342 -10.87 10.86 -26.88
C GLU A 342 -9.47 10.35 -26.52
N ALA A 343 -8.72 11.13 -25.75
CA ALA A 343 -7.41 10.70 -25.25
C ALA A 343 -7.52 9.47 -24.34
N ILE A 344 -8.56 9.39 -23.48
CA ILE A 344 -8.81 8.22 -22.63
C ILE A 344 -9.12 7.00 -23.50
N GLU A 345 -10.04 7.15 -24.43
CA GLU A 345 -10.48 6.07 -25.31
C GLU A 345 -9.31 5.51 -26.13
N THR A 346 -8.49 6.41 -26.70
CA THR A 346 -7.28 6.04 -27.47
C THR A 346 -6.27 5.30 -26.59
N PHE A 347 -6.01 5.80 -25.38
CA PHE A 347 -5.06 5.18 -24.45
C PHE A 347 -5.52 3.77 -24.05
N LEU A 348 -6.81 3.60 -23.73
CA LEU A 348 -7.36 2.29 -23.35
C LEU A 348 -7.32 1.29 -24.53
N LYS A 349 -7.53 1.75 -25.78
CA LYS A 349 -7.37 0.91 -26.98
C LYS A 349 -5.92 0.44 -27.14
N VAL A 350 -4.95 1.33 -27.00
CA VAL A 350 -3.53 0.97 -27.03
C VAL A 350 -3.18 -0.07 -25.98
N LEU A 351 -3.74 0.05 -24.76
CA LEU A 351 -3.55 -0.94 -23.71
C LEU A 351 -4.21 -2.30 -24.04
N LEU A 352 -5.38 -2.29 -24.68
CA LEU A 352 -6.04 -3.50 -25.15
C LEU A 352 -5.20 -4.19 -26.23
N ASP A 353 -4.78 -3.47 -27.27
CA ASP A 353 -4.01 -4.00 -28.39
C ASP A 353 -2.64 -4.56 -27.95
N SER A 354 -2.04 -3.96 -26.91
CA SER A 354 -0.78 -4.42 -26.30
C SER A 354 -0.95 -5.47 -25.20
N ASN A 355 -2.16 -5.98 -24.96
CA ASN A 355 -2.48 -6.92 -23.87
C ASN A 355 -2.16 -6.41 -22.44
N LYS A 356 -2.03 -5.09 -22.27
CA LYS A 356 -1.73 -4.45 -20.97
C LYS A 356 -2.97 -3.98 -20.20
N LEU A 357 -4.14 -3.89 -20.85
CA LEU A 357 -5.37 -3.38 -20.21
C LEU A 357 -5.70 -4.12 -18.92
N ASN A 358 -5.51 -5.44 -18.90
CA ASN A 358 -5.77 -6.23 -17.70
C ASN A 358 -4.90 -5.85 -16.51
N ASN A 359 -3.66 -5.45 -16.72
CA ASN A 359 -2.76 -5.00 -15.63
C ASN A 359 -3.28 -3.70 -15.01
N LEU A 360 -3.71 -2.74 -15.85
CA LEU A 360 -4.35 -1.50 -15.38
C LEU A 360 -5.60 -1.81 -14.53
N LEU A 361 -6.48 -2.69 -15.01
CA LEU A 361 -7.70 -3.08 -14.32
C LEU A 361 -7.40 -3.75 -12.96
N GLN A 362 -6.38 -4.62 -12.91
CA GLN A 362 -5.96 -5.26 -11.67
C GLN A 362 -5.41 -4.25 -10.65
N THR A 363 -4.74 -3.20 -11.11
CA THR A 363 -4.23 -2.14 -10.22
C THR A 363 -5.38 -1.46 -9.45
N PHE A 364 -6.54 -1.27 -10.06
CA PHE A 364 -7.74 -0.80 -9.35
C PHE A 364 -8.18 -1.76 -8.24
N ILE A 365 -8.19 -3.07 -8.50
CA ILE A 365 -8.64 -4.08 -7.50
C ILE A 365 -7.68 -4.18 -6.32
N ILE A 366 -6.39 -4.29 -6.58
CA ILE A 366 -5.37 -4.40 -5.52
C ILE A 366 -5.45 -3.20 -4.58
N SER A 367 -5.76 -2.05 -5.14
CA SER A 367 -5.87 -0.78 -4.41
C SER A 367 -7.20 -0.60 -3.68
N LYS A 368 -8.20 -1.45 -3.93
CA LYS A 368 -9.58 -1.32 -3.43
C LYS A 368 -9.66 -1.28 -1.90
N SER A 369 -8.90 -2.13 -1.21
CA SER A 369 -8.91 -2.18 0.26
C SER A 369 -8.50 -0.87 0.91
N MET A 370 -7.67 -0.08 0.23
CA MET A 370 -7.15 1.21 0.69
C MET A 370 -7.87 2.42 0.07
N ARG A 371 -8.81 2.22 -0.86
CA ARG A 371 -9.54 3.27 -1.60
C ARG A 371 -8.63 4.31 -2.27
N ILE A 372 -7.49 3.88 -2.79
CA ILE A 372 -6.46 4.77 -3.33
C ILE A 372 -6.95 5.52 -4.56
N TYR A 373 -7.65 4.82 -5.46
CA TYR A 373 -8.11 5.38 -6.74
C TYR A 373 -9.61 5.69 -6.76
N LYS A 374 -10.21 6.02 -5.62
CA LYS A 374 -11.65 6.22 -5.54
C LYS A 374 -12.17 7.30 -6.49
N GLU A 375 -11.50 8.43 -6.58
CA GLU A 375 -11.90 9.53 -7.47
C GLU A 375 -11.83 9.11 -8.94
N GLN A 376 -10.78 8.38 -9.32
CA GLN A 376 -10.58 7.84 -10.66
C GLN A 376 -11.64 6.81 -11.02
N GLU A 377 -11.92 5.90 -10.09
CA GLU A 377 -13.00 4.90 -10.24
C GLU A 377 -14.36 5.57 -10.40
N ASP A 378 -14.65 6.58 -9.58
CA ASP A 378 -15.92 7.31 -9.61
C ASP A 378 -16.14 7.99 -10.97
N CYS A 379 -15.09 8.43 -11.68
CA CYS A 379 -15.19 8.95 -13.04
C CYS A 379 -15.75 7.90 -14.02
N PHE A 380 -15.22 6.68 -14.00
CA PHE A 380 -15.72 5.59 -14.84
C PHE A 380 -17.11 5.12 -14.43
N ILE A 381 -17.35 4.98 -13.13
CA ILE A 381 -18.63 4.50 -12.58
C ILE A 381 -19.76 5.50 -12.86
N SER A 382 -19.47 6.80 -12.82
CA SER A 382 -20.45 7.85 -13.08
C SER A 382 -20.60 8.18 -14.56
N PHE A 383 -19.71 7.69 -15.42
CA PHE A 383 -19.73 7.97 -16.85
C PHE A 383 -21.05 7.55 -17.48
N ARG A 384 -21.69 8.47 -18.18
CA ARG A 384 -22.91 8.17 -18.94
C ARG A 384 -22.52 7.51 -20.26
N SER A 385 -22.89 6.26 -20.39
CA SER A 385 -22.63 5.44 -21.57
C SER A 385 -22.96 6.19 -22.86
N THR A 386 -21.97 6.37 -23.71
CA THR A 386 -22.13 6.91 -25.05
C THR A 386 -21.59 5.90 -26.06
N LYS A 387 -22.13 5.94 -27.29
CA LYS A 387 -21.66 5.07 -28.38
C LYS A 387 -20.25 5.36 -28.83
N ILE A 388 -19.73 6.55 -28.52
CA ILE A 388 -18.49 7.08 -29.04
C ILE A 388 -17.26 6.56 -28.28
N TYR A 389 -17.44 6.21 -26.99
CA TYR A 389 -16.34 5.82 -26.10
C TYR A 389 -16.52 4.42 -25.52
N PRO A 390 -16.34 3.38 -26.36
CA PRO A 390 -16.56 2.00 -25.97
C PRO A 390 -15.62 1.51 -24.87
N MET A 391 -14.35 1.87 -24.87
CA MET A 391 -13.39 1.40 -23.87
C MET A 391 -13.63 2.03 -22.49
N ILE A 392 -14.03 3.30 -22.44
CA ILE A 392 -14.42 3.95 -21.19
C ILE A 392 -15.63 3.22 -20.59
N ASN A 393 -16.62 2.88 -21.40
CA ASN A 393 -17.77 2.09 -20.96
C ASN A 393 -17.36 0.69 -20.47
N TYR A 394 -16.45 0.03 -21.19
CA TYR A 394 -15.92 -1.27 -20.82
C TYR A 394 -15.32 -1.25 -19.42
N VAL A 395 -14.43 -0.32 -19.13
CA VAL A 395 -13.80 -0.16 -17.80
C VAL A 395 -14.88 0.13 -16.74
N GLY A 396 -15.84 1.00 -17.04
CA GLY A 396 -16.96 1.31 -16.13
C GLY A 396 -17.83 0.09 -15.80
N ILE A 397 -18.14 -0.75 -16.78
CA ILE A 397 -18.90 -2.01 -16.59
C ILE A 397 -18.08 -2.96 -15.72
N TRP A 398 -16.78 -3.12 -16.03
CA TRP A 398 -15.87 -3.99 -15.33
C TRP A 398 -15.73 -3.57 -13.84
N LEU A 399 -15.55 -2.28 -13.55
CA LEU A 399 -15.48 -1.76 -12.19
C LEU A 399 -16.80 -1.99 -11.42
N ASN A 400 -17.96 -1.68 -12.03
CA ASN A 400 -19.26 -1.92 -11.39
C ASN A 400 -19.45 -3.40 -11.04
N TYR A 401 -19.04 -4.32 -11.93
CA TYR A 401 -19.09 -5.75 -11.66
C TYR A 401 -18.24 -6.12 -10.44
N HIS A 402 -16.98 -5.67 -10.39
CA HIS A 402 -16.07 -5.98 -9.30
C HIS A 402 -16.45 -5.32 -7.97
N TYR A 403 -17.18 -4.20 -8.01
CA TYR A 403 -17.72 -3.58 -6.81
C TYR A 403 -19.04 -4.18 -6.34
N GLY A 404 -19.61 -5.11 -7.11
CA GLY A 404 -20.90 -5.73 -6.82
C GLY A 404 -22.08 -4.80 -7.05
N GLU A 405 -21.92 -3.77 -7.90
CA GLU A 405 -22.99 -2.85 -8.34
C GLU A 405 -23.68 -3.45 -9.58
N PHE A 406 -24.29 -4.61 -9.41
CA PHE A 406 -24.75 -5.46 -10.52
C PHE A 406 -25.88 -4.87 -11.35
N VAL A 407 -26.79 -4.13 -10.75
CA VAL A 407 -27.88 -3.45 -11.48
C VAL A 407 -27.32 -2.37 -12.40
N ARG A 408 -26.37 -1.58 -11.89
CA ARG A 408 -25.71 -0.53 -12.68
C ARG A 408 -24.86 -1.13 -13.78
N MET A 409 -24.09 -2.15 -13.47
CA MET A 409 -23.32 -2.92 -14.45
C MET A 409 -24.21 -3.41 -15.60
N TYR A 410 -25.33 -4.07 -15.26
CA TYR A 410 -26.24 -4.61 -16.26
C TYR A 410 -26.87 -3.52 -17.15
N LYS A 411 -27.26 -2.38 -16.58
CA LYS A 411 -27.78 -1.23 -17.34
C LYS A 411 -26.74 -0.70 -18.33
N MET A 412 -25.50 -0.53 -17.89
CA MET A 412 -24.41 -0.12 -18.76
C MET A 412 -24.15 -1.15 -19.85
N TYR A 413 -24.08 -2.43 -19.51
CA TYR A 413 -23.88 -3.54 -20.44
C TYR A 413 -24.98 -3.61 -21.49
N LYS A 414 -26.27 -3.54 -21.09
CA LYS A 414 -27.40 -3.58 -22.01
C LYS A 414 -27.37 -2.44 -23.04
N ASN A 415 -27.02 -1.24 -22.59
CA ASN A 415 -26.89 -0.10 -23.50
C ASN A 415 -25.70 -0.26 -24.46
N TYR A 416 -24.76 -1.11 -24.11
CA TYR A 416 -23.49 -1.28 -24.79
C TYR A 416 -23.40 -2.58 -25.62
N GLN A 417 -24.19 -3.57 -25.31
CA GLN A 417 -24.16 -4.91 -25.93
C GLN A 417 -24.18 -4.87 -27.46
N LYS A 418 -24.89 -3.91 -28.03
CA LYS A 418 -24.96 -3.71 -29.49
C LYS A 418 -23.61 -3.33 -30.13
N TYR A 419 -22.68 -2.77 -29.34
CA TYR A 419 -21.36 -2.28 -29.81
C TYR A 419 -20.23 -3.27 -29.52
N PHE A 420 -20.37 -4.16 -28.54
CA PHE A 420 -19.42 -5.22 -28.26
C PHE A 420 -19.31 -6.22 -29.42
N ASN A 421 -20.41 -6.48 -30.10
CA ASN A 421 -20.43 -7.38 -31.25
C ASN A 421 -19.60 -6.82 -32.44
N ASP A 422 -19.39 -5.50 -32.50
CA ASP A 422 -18.64 -4.85 -33.59
C ASP A 422 -17.13 -4.74 -33.26
N LEU A 423 -16.71 -4.97 -32.03
CA LEU A 423 -15.32 -4.76 -31.58
C LEU A 423 -14.49 -6.04 -31.48
N GLU A 424 -15.05 -7.24 -31.83
CA GLU A 424 -14.35 -8.52 -31.56
C GLU A 424 -13.83 -8.68 -30.12
N VAL A 425 -14.17 -7.75 -29.22
CA VAL A 425 -13.90 -7.90 -27.80
C VAL A 425 -14.84 -8.98 -27.31
N ASP A 426 -14.35 -10.20 -27.40
CA ASP A 426 -15.05 -11.38 -26.98
C ASP A 426 -15.67 -11.15 -25.58
N THR A 427 -17.00 -11.23 -25.50
CA THR A 427 -17.69 -11.22 -24.21
C THR A 427 -17.17 -12.32 -23.30
N GLN A 428 -16.54 -13.37 -23.84
CA GLN A 428 -15.73 -14.32 -23.09
C GLN A 428 -14.51 -13.64 -22.45
N CYS A 429 -13.92 -12.61 -23.03
CA CYS A 429 -12.82 -11.86 -22.39
C CYS A 429 -13.30 -11.07 -21.18
N PHE A 430 -14.54 -10.62 -21.13
CA PHE A 430 -15.14 -10.01 -19.93
C PHE A 430 -15.11 -10.97 -18.74
N PHE A 431 -15.35 -12.25 -19.03
CA PHE A 431 -15.38 -13.32 -18.03
C PHE A 431 -14.03 -14.04 -17.91
N SER A 432 -13.22 -14.06 -18.97
CA SER A 432 -11.88 -14.67 -18.95
C SER A 432 -10.85 -13.83 -18.20
N CYS A 433 -11.05 -12.52 -18.03
CA CYS A 433 -10.29 -11.73 -17.07
C CYS A 433 -10.47 -12.23 -15.63
N TYR A 434 -11.59 -12.87 -15.34
CA TYR A 434 -11.83 -13.63 -14.13
C TYR A 434 -11.09 -14.98 -14.09
N GLN A 435 -10.67 -15.49 -15.24
CA GLN A 435 -10.01 -16.81 -15.35
C GLN A 435 -8.53 -16.79 -15.00
N LYS A 436 -7.91 -15.62 -14.78
CA LYS A 436 -6.55 -15.63 -14.23
C LYS A 436 -6.59 -16.09 -12.78
N LYS A 437 -6.21 -17.34 -12.62
CA LYS A 437 -6.11 -18.19 -11.45
C LYS A 437 -5.64 -17.47 -10.16
N ASP A 438 -4.84 -16.44 -10.29
CA ASP A 438 -4.01 -15.91 -9.21
C ASP A 438 -4.70 -14.90 -8.28
N LEU A 439 -5.77 -14.23 -8.70
CA LEU A 439 -6.45 -13.22 -7.89
C LEU A 439 -7.67 -13.74 -7.13
N ILE A 440 -8.42 -14.66 -7.74
CA ILE A 440 -9.59 -15.26 -7.08
C ILE A 440 -9.16 -16.42 -6.18
N SER A 441 -8.11 -17.14 -6.58
CA SER A 441 -7.56 -18.26 -5.79
C SER A 441 -7.00 -17.83 -4.43
N ASN A 442 -6.68 -16.56 -4.24
CA ASN A 442 -6.02 -16.06 -3.04
C ASN A 442 -6.96 -15.31 -2.07
N SER A 443 -8.27 -15.27 -2.31
CA SER A 443 -9.22 -14.62 -1.40
C SER A 443 -10.55 -15.36 -1.31
N ALA A 444 -10.79 -15.98 -0.17
CA ALA A 444 -12.06 -16.62 0.16
C ALA A 444 -13.24 -15.65 0.13
N VAL A 445 -13.00 -14.40 0.52
CA VAL A 445 -13.99 -13.30 0.46
C VAL A 445 -14.44 -13.04 -0.97
N LEU A 446 -13.52 -12.98 -1.93
CA LEU A 446 -13.85 -12.76 -3.33
C LEU A 446 -14.60 -13.95 -3.92
N ILE A 447 -14.20 -15.17 -3.59
CA ILE A 447 -14.91 -16.39 -4.00
C ILE A 447 -16.36 -16.35 -3.52
N VAL A 448 -16.60 -16.07 -2.23
CA VAL A 448 -17.97 -16.04 -1.68
C VAL A 448 -18.80 -14.89 -2.24
N LYS A 449 -18.22 -13.73 -2.51
CA LYS A 449 -18.90 -12.62 -3.18
C LYS A 449 -19.27 -12.94 -4.64
N ASN A 450 -18.59 -13.86 -5.26
CA ASN A 450 -18.91 -14.36 -6.59
C ASN A 450 -20.02 -15.42 -6.62
N HIS A 451 -20.38 -16.00 -5.48
CA HIS A 451 -21.49 -16.94 -5.44
C HIS A 451 -22.77 -16.30 -5.97
N LEU A 452 -23.51 -17.07 -6.75
CA LEU A 452 -24.81 -16.66 -7.30
C LEU A 452 -25.74 -16.12 -6.20
N SER A 453 -25.75 -16.72 -5.01
CA SER A 453 -26.53 -16.26 -3.86
C SER A 453 -26.16 -14.83 -3.46
N TYR A 454 -24.89 -14.47 -3.43
CA TYR A 454 -24.47 -13.11 -3.11
C TYR A 454 -24.89 -12.11 -4.19
N LYS A 455 -24.65 -12.46 -5.48
CA LYS A 455 -24.98 -11.62 -6.64
C LYS A 455 -26.51 -11.34 -6.68
N LEU A 456 -27.34 -12.36 -6.57
CA LEU A 456 -28.79 -12.21 -6.61
C LEU A 456 -29.35 -11.38 -5.45
N GLY A 457 -28.85 -11.61 -4.25
CA GLY A 457 -29.26 -10.82 -3.09
C GLY A 457 -28.82 -9.36 -3.16
N LYS A 458 -27.64 -9.10 -3.72
CA LYS A 458 -27.14 -7.75 -3.95
C LYS A 458 -28.04 -6.99 -4.95
N ILE A 459 -28.42 -7.63 -6.05
CA ILE A 459 -29.35 -7.07 -7.04
C ILE A 459 -30.63 -6.56 -6.38
N LEU A 460 -31.24 -7.36 -5.49
CA LEU A 460 -32.43 -6.92 -4.78
C LEU A 460 -32.22 -5.71 -3.88
N LEU A 461 -31.05 -5.64 -3.22
CA LEU A 461 -30.72 -4.54 -2.31
C LEU A 461 -30.34 -3.25 -3.05
N GLU A 462 -29.90 -3.35 -4.31
CA GLU A 462 -29.53 -2.20 -5.15
C GLU A 462 -30.75 -1.52 -5.79
N CYS A 463 -31.89 -2.21 -5.87
CA CYS A 463 -33.10 -1.65 -6.47
C CYS A 463 -33.65 -0.50 -5.63
N LYS A 464 -33.69 0.69 -6.20
CA LYS A 464 -34.13 1.92 -5.52
C LYS A 464 -35.52 2.42 -5.99
N ASN A 465 -35.98 1.96 -7.16
CA ASN A 465 -37.21 2.43 -7.76
C ASN A 465 -37.97 1.30 -8.50
N LEU A 466 -39.23 1.54 -8.88
CA LEU A 466 -40.07 0.58 -9.58
C LEU A 466 -39.48 0.12 -10.91
N LYS A 467 -38.76 0.99 -11.63
CA LYS A 467 -38.15 0.65 -12.91
C LYS A 467 -37.05 -0.40 -12.72
N ASP A 468 -36.22 -0.25 -11.66
CA ASP A 468 -35.22 -1.26 -11.31
C ASP A 468 -35.89 -2.62 -11.03
N PHE A 469 -37.03 -2.61 -10.36
CA PHE A 469 -37.78 -3.84 -10.03
C PHE A 469 -38.26 -4.59 -11.26
N VAL A 470 -38.70 -3.89 -12.30
CA VAL A 470 -39.13 -4.49 -13.57
C VAL A 470 -37.99 -5.18 -14.32
N GLU A 471 -36.75 -4.68 -14.14
CA GLU A 471 -35.57 -5.25 -14.77
C GLU A 471 -34.97 -6.46 -14.01
N ILE A 472 -35.33 -6.68 -12.73
CA ILE A 472 -34.81 -7.78 -11.91
C ILE A 472 -34.88 -9.15 -12.59
N PRO A 473 -36.04 -9.60 -13.18
CA PRO A 473 -36.10 -10.93 -13.78
C PRO A 473 -35.07 -11.13 -14.90
N ILE A 474 -34.81 -10.09 -15.68
CA ILE A 474 -33.86 -10.14 -16.79
C ILE A 474 -32.42 -10.18 -16.25
N ILE A 475 -32.13 -9.39 -15.25
CA ILE A 475 -30.83 -9.38 -14.57
C ILE A 475 -30.55 -10.73 -13.90
N ILE A 476 -31.55 -11.31 -13.24
CA ILE A 476 -31.46 -12.66 -12.66
C ILE A 476 -31.19 -13.71 -13.74
N LYS A 477 -31.88 -13.65 -14.87
CA LYS A 477 -31.66 -14.57 -15.99
C LYS A 477 -30.24 -14.50 -16.53
N TYR A 478 -29.66 -13.29 -16.61
CA TYR A 478 -28.29 -13.07 -17.01
C TYR A 478 -27.31 -13.76 -16.04
N PHE A 479 -27.44 -13.52 -14.73
CA PHE A 479 -26.57 -14.14 -13.73
C PHE A 479 -26.76 -15.65 -13.56
N LEU A 480 -27.94 -16.16 -13.85
CA LEU A 480 -28.18 -17.60 -13.90
C LEU A 480 -27.47 -18.25 -15.10
N TRP A 481 -27.48 -17.57 -16.26
CA TRP A 481 -26.74 -18.00 -17.43
C TRP A 481 -25.21 -17.95 -17.18
N GLU A 482 -24.71 -16.85 -16.64
CA GLU A 482 -23.31 -16.70 -16.22
C GLU A 482 -22.88 -17.83 -15.29
N SER A 483 -23.64 -18.09 -14.23
CA SER A 483 -23.33 -19.12 -13.24
C SER A 483 -23.33 -20.56 -13.82
N LYS A 484 -24.07 -20.82 -14.90
CA LYS A 484 -24.02 -22.13 -15.59
C LYS A 484 -22.68 -22.33 -16.31
N ASN A 485 -22.16 -21.29 -16.91
CA ASN A 485 -20.89 -21.31 -17.63
C ASN A 485 -19.68 -21.37 -16.68
N GLU A 486 -19.79 -20.76 -15.49
CA GLU A 486 -18.76 -20.75 -14.45
C GLU A 486 -18.70 -22.07 -13.63
N LYS A 487 -19.77 -22.85 -13.56
CA LYS A 487 -19.85 -24.04 -12.67
C LYS A 487 -18.77 -25.08 -12.91
N ALA A 488 -18.29 -25.25 -14.14
CA ALA A 488 -17.23 -26.19 -14.44
C ALA A 488 -15.88 -25.74 -13.83
N TYR A 489 -15.66 -24.44 -13.74
CA TYR A 489 -14.42 -23.82 -13.27
C TYR A 489 -14.36 -23.78 -11.73
N PHE A 490 -15.45 -23.38 -11.05
CA PHE A 490 -15.48 -23.29 -9.60
C PHE A 490 -15.53 -24.63 -8.85
N LYS A 491 -15.91 -25.71 -9.50
CA LYS A 491 -15.93 -27.04 -8.87
C LYS A 491 -14.56 -27.52 -8.40
N SER A 492 -13.50 -27.11 -9.09
CA SER A 492 -12.11 -27.47 -8.73
C SER A 492 -11.55 -26.66 -7.56
N PHE A 493 -12.15 -25.51 -7.22
CA PHE A 493 -11.64 -24.59 -6.19
C PHE A 493 -12.28 -24.74 -4.82
N LEU A 494 -13.43 -25.41 -4.71
CA LEU A 494 -14.18 -25.53 -3.46
C LEU A 494 -13.44 -26.29 -2.35
N PHE A 495 -12.44 -27.08 -2.69
CA PHE A 495 -11.66 -27.87 -1.73
C PHE A 495 -10.56 -27.11 -0.98
N GLU A 496 -10.17 -25.91 -1.41
CA GLU A 496 -9.05 -25.18 -0.82
C GLU A 496 -9.44 -23.83 -0.17
N ILE A 497 -10.70 -23.43 -0.25
CA ILE A 497 -11.15 -22.13 0.27
C ILE A 497 -10.90 -21.99 1.78
N GLU A 498 -10.90 -23.09 2.52
CA GLU A 498 -10.67 -23.12 3.97
C GLU A 498 -9.21 -22.84 4.35
N LYS A 499 -8.28 -22.95 3.39
CA LYS A 499 -6.85 -22.68 3.60
C LYS A 499 -6.47 -21.22 3.37
N LEU A 500 -7.40 -20.39 2.90
CA LEU A 500 -7.14 -18.99 2.58
C LEU A 500 -7.21 -18.11 3.83
N ASP A 501 -6.30 -17.16 3.94
CA ASP A 501 -6.13 -16.27 5.11
C ASP A 501 -7.39 -15.49 5.50
N ASP A 502 -8.24 -15.18 4.53
CA ASP A 502 -9.50 -14.45 4.71
C ASP A 502 -10.74 -15.35 4.82
N TYR A 503 -10.57 -16.66 5.05
CA TYR A 503 -11.67 -17.62 5.15
C TYR A 503 -12.70 -17.24 6.21
N ASN A 504 -12.27 -16.83 7.39
CA ASN A 504 -13.16 -16.41 8.48
C ASN A 504 -14.01 -15.18 8.08
N GLN A 505 -13.44 -14.24 7.33
CA GLN A 505 -14.20 -13.11 6.78
C GLN A 505 -15.19 -13.58 5.71
N SER A 506 -14.84 -14.55 4.89
CA SER A 506 -15.73 -15.14 3.89
C SER A 506 -16.94 -15.83 4.53
N CYS A 507 -16.75 -16.49 5.66
CA CYS A 507 -17.83 -17.11 6.44
C CYS A 507 -18.81 -16.05 6.96
N SER A 508 -18.32 -14.89 7.39
CA SER A 508 -19.19 -13.80 7.85
C SER A 508 -20.06 -13.23 6.72
N ILE A 509 -19.57 -13.22 5.47
CA ILE A 509 -20.34 -12.76 4.31
C ILE A 509 -21.55 -13.66 4.01
N ARG A 510 -21.45 -14.95 4.30
CA ARG A 510 -22.59 -15.88 4.15
C ARG A 510 -23.77 -15.52 5.07
N ASN A 511 -23.52 -14.80 6.15
CA ASN A 511 -24.53 -14.28 7.08
C ASN A 511 -25.06 -12.89 6.68
N TYR A 512 -24.51 -12.25 5.67
CA TYR A 512 -25.02 -10.97 5.20
C TYR A 512 -26.42 -11.09 4.59
N LEU A 513 -27.21 -10.05 4.78
CA LEU A 513 -28.56 -9.97 4.21
C LEU A 513 -28.57 -10.26 2.71
N SER A 514 -27.59 -9.74 1.95
CA SER A 514 -27.42 -10.00 0.53
C SER A 514 -27.29 -11.49 0.21
N TYR A 515 -26.41 -12.21 0.92
CA TYR A 515 -26.21 -13.64 0.68
C TYR A 515 -27.45 -14.48 1.01
N GLN A 516 -28.07 -14.18 2.15
CA GLN A 516 -29.28 -14.89 2.63
C GLN A 516 -30.50 -14.62 1.75
N LEU A 517 -30.68 -13.39 1.26
CA LEU A 517 -31.72 -13.05 0.29
C LEU A 517 -31.53 -13.81 -1.03
N GLY A 518 -30.32 -13.85 -1.55
CA GLY A 518 -30.04 -14.59 -2.78
C GLY A 518 -30.25 -16.10 -2.63
N LYS A 519 -29.88 -16.68 -1.48
CA LYS A 519 -30.20 -18.07 -1.14
C LYS A 519 -31.72 -18.30 -1.16
N LEU A 520 -32.48 -17.41 -0.53
CA LEU A 520 -33.93 -17.45 -0.50
C LEU A 520 -34.53 -17.38 -1.91
N ILE A 521 -33.99 -16.54 -2.80
CA ILE A 521 -34.42 -16.47 -4.21
C ILE A 521 -34.20 -17.82 -4.89
N ILE A 522 -33.03 -18.40 -4.80
CA ILE A 522 -32.69 -19.69 -5.42
C ILE A 522 -33.62 -20.80 -4.91
N GLU A 523 -33.87 -20.84 -3.61
CA GLU A 523 -34.81 -21.80 -3.01
C GLU A 523 -36.23 -21.59 -3.51
N SER A 524 -36.66 -20.33 -3.64
CA SER A 524 -38.01 -20.00 -4.13
C SER A 524 -38.22 -20.38 -5.60
N PHE A 525 -37.17 -20.20 -6.43
CA PHE A 525 -37.20 -20.68 -7.82
C PHE A 525 -37.19 -22.21 -7.91
N LYS A 526 -36.45 -22.92 -7.08
CA LYS A 526 -36.48 -24.39 -7.01
C LYS A 526 -37.82 -24.93 -6.55
N GLY A 527 -38.51 -24.20 -5.68
CA GLY A 527 -39.83 -24.58 -5.14
C GLY A 527 -41.00 -23.83 -5.80
N TRP A 528 -40.83 -23.32 -7.03
CA TRP A 528 -41.86 -22.52 -7.72
C TRP A 528 -43.23 -23.23 -7.80
N TYR A 529 -43.23 -24.54 -8.06
CA TYR A 529 -44.40 -25.40 -8.13
C TYR A 529 -45.12 -25.60 -6.78
N LYS A 530 -44.44 -25.25 -5.65
CA LYS A 530 -44.99 -25.22 -4.29
C LYS A 530 -45.48 -23.83 -3.88
N GLY A 531 -45.57 -22.88 -4.81
CA GLY A 531 -45.98 -21.51 -4.54
C GLY A 531 -44.91 -20.62 -3.84
N TYR A 532 -43.65 -21.08 -3.71
CA TYR A 532 -42.61 -20.35 -2.98
C TYR A 532 -42.24 -19.01 -3.63
N LEU A 533 -42.45 -18.86 -4.94
CA LEU A 533 -42.26 -17.58 -5.62
C LEU A 533 -43.27 -16.53 -5.18
N LEU A 534 -44.54 -16.93 -4.98
CA LEU A 534 -45.61 -16.04 -4.49
C LEU A 534 -45.32 -15.60 -3.04
N LEU A 535 -44.71 -16.47 -2.24
CA LEU A 535 -44.36 -16.20 -0.85
C LEU A 535 -42.99 -15.46 -0.69
N LEU A 536 -42.26 -15.25 -1.76
CA LEU A 536 -40.92 -14.65 -1.70
C LEU A 536 -40.90 -13.28 -1.00
N PRO A 537 -41.80 -12.32 -1.28
CA PRO A 537 -41.79 -11.03 -0.58
C PRO A 537 -42.01 -11.17 0.92
N TYR A 538 -42.91 -12.04 1.35
CA TYR A 538 -43.16 -12.30 2.76
C TYR A 538 -41.98 -12.96 3.46
N ARG A 539 -41.39 -13.99 2.84
CA ARG A 539 -40.19 -14.67 3.37
C ARG A 539 -38.98 -13.73 3.46
N ALA A 540 -38.79 -12.84 2.47
CA ALA A 540 -37.75 -11.82 2.47
C ALA A 540 -37.93 -10.81 3.63
N PHE A 541 -39.16 -10.41 3.91
CA PHE A 541 -39.50 -9.52 5.01
C PHE A 541 -39.19 -10.17 6.38
N ILE A 542 -39.54 -11.44 6.56
CA ILE A 542 -39.20 -12.19 7.78
C ILE A 542 -37.70 -12.28 7.97
N LEU A 543 -36.95 -12.62 6.91
CA LEU A 543 -35.51 -12.70 6.93
C LEU A 543 -34.88 -11.36 7.32
N TYR A 544 -35.33 -10.25 6.74
CA TYR A 544 -34.89 -8.91 7.07
C TYR A 544 -35.10 -8.58 8.55
N ARG A 545 -36.28 -8.87 9.10
CA ARG A 545 -36.59 -8.68 10.52
C ARG A 545 -35.68 -9.51 11.43
N LYS A 546 -35.43 -10.77 11.09
CA LYS A 546 -34.53 -11.65 11.85
C LYS A 546 -33.12 -11.07 11.92
N ILE A 547 -32.52 -10.75 10.76
CA ILE A 547 -31.15 -10.20 10.70
C ILE A 547 -31.03 -8.85 11.42
N LYS A 548 -32.09 -8.02 11.37
CA LYS A 548 -32.11 -6.76 12.11
C LYS A 548 -32.18 -6.96 13.63
N LYS A 549 -32.84 -8.02 14.09
CA LYS A 549 -32.90 -8.39 15.52
C LYS A 549 -31.55 -8.94 16.02
N ASP A 550 -30.88 -9.75 15.21
CA ASP A 550 -29.59 -10.36 15.56
C ASP A 550 -28.41 -9.34 15.56
N LYS A 551 -28.63 -8.13 15.03
CA LYS A 551 -27.64 -7.02 15.03
C LYS A 551 -27.85 -6.00 16.15
N ARG A 552 -28.93 -6.11 16.92
CA ARG A 552 -29.17 -5.34 18.13
C ARG A 552 -28.73 -6.11 19.36
#